data_b09e33cc70c19c47da07587bebbc3e96
#
_entry.id   b09e33cc70c19c47da07587bebbc3e96
#
_cell.length_a   1.000
_cell.length_b   1.000
_cell.length_c   1.000
_cell.angle_alpha   90.00
_cell.angle_beta   90.00
_cell.angle_gamma   90.00
#
_symmetry.space_group_name_H-M   'P 1'
#
loop_
_entity.id
_entity.type
_entity.pdbx_description
1 polymer ?
#
loop_
_entity_poly.entity_id
_entity_poly.type
_entity_poly.pdbx_seq_one_letter_code
_entity_poly.pdbx_strand_id
1 'polypeptide(L)'
;MSETVITVKDVKIRYRYLKKISLIKSMFSMKKFAKTEYFEAVKGISFDIKKGQILGIVGKNGSGKSTMLKAIAGIFSPDEGYIDLHGHSVSLLSIGVGFQSALTGRENIYLSGMLLGFEREKINEKIDEIIEFSELGDFIDRPVKTYSSGMY
;
A
#
# COMPACT_ATOMS: atom_id res chain seq x y z
N MET A 1 8.31 29.68 -2.23
CA MET A 1 8.73 28.41 -1.60
C MET A 1 7.62 27.40 -1.86
N SER A 2 7.92 26.17 -2.31
CA SER A 2 6.89 25.14 -2.51
C SER A 2 6.37 24.66 -1.15
N GLU A 3 5.06 24.63 -1.01
CA GLU A 3 4.32 24.17 0.18
C GLU A 3 4.67 22.72 0.51
N THR A 4 5.03 22.43 1.76
CA THR A 4 5.20 21.04 2.23
C THR A 4 3.82 20.45 2.54
N VAL A 5 3.51 19.31 1.98
CA VAL A 5 2.20 18.62 2.14
C VAL A 5 2.29 17.39 3.03
N ILE A 6 3.47 16.78 3.17
CA ILE A 6 3.71 15.67 4.11
C ILE A 6 5.09 15.88 4.74
N THR A 7 5.15 15.80 6.06
CA THR A 7 6.41 15.72 6.83
C THR A 7 6.47 14.38 7.54
N VAL A 8 7.56 13.67 7.35
CA VAL A 8 7.91 12.44 8.07
C VAL A 8 9.17 12.72 8.86
N LYS A 9 9.14 12.52 10.20
CA LYS A 9 10.26 12.85 11.07
C LYS A 9 10.61 11.70 12.01
N ASP A 10 11.83 11.17 11.86
CA ASP A 10 12.44 10.12 12.68
C ASP A 10 11.53 8.92 12.96
N VAL A 11 10.73 8.55 11.93
CA VAL A 11 9.71 7.50 12.04
C VAL A 11 10.35 6.13 12.21
N LYS A 12 10.01 5.46 13.31
CA LYS A 12 10.32 4.05 13.55
C LYS A 12 9.05 3.25 13.71
N ILE A 13 9.04 2.04 13.16
CA ILE A 13 7.91 1.11 13.22
C ILE A 13 8.43 -0.27 13.55
N ARG A 14 7.89 -0.87 14.62
CA ARG A 14 8.28 -2.16 15.16
C ARG A 14 7.10 -3.13 15.15
N TYR A 15 7.32 -4.34 14.70
CA TYR A 15 6.37 -5.43 14.83
C TYR A 15 6.77 -6.34 15.95
N ARG A 16 5.81 -6.62 16.83
CA ARG A 16 5.96 -7.61 17.90
C ARG A 16 5.71 -9.00 17.34
N TYR A 17 6.62 -9.93 17.55
CA TYR A 17 6.38 -11.33 17.22
C TYR A 17 6.74 -12.25 18.38
N LEU A 18 5.98 -13.33 18.48
CA LEU A 18 6.25 -14.38 19.45
C LEU A 18 7.19 -15.40 18.82
N LYS A 19 8.39 -15.58 19.37
CA LYS A 19 9.28 -16.63 18.92
C LYS A 19 8.67 -17.99 19.28
N LYS A 20 8.43 -18.84 18.27
CA LYS A 20 7.99 -20.23 18.51
C LYS A 20 9.06 -20.93 19.36
N ILE A 21 8.71 -21.22 20.60
CA ILE A 21 9.54 -22.06 21.46
C ILE A 21 9.35 -23.49 20.96
N SER A 22 10.45 -24.16 20.61
CA SER A 22 10.41 -25.60 20.28
C SER A 22 9.86 -26.35 21.48
N LEU A 23 8.77 -27.11 21.29
CA LEU A 23 8.10 -27.89 22.33
C LEU A 23 9.06 -28.86 23.04
N ILE A 24 10.12 -29.31 22.38
CA ILE A 24 11.14 -30.22 22.94
C ILE A 24 11.96 -29.55 24.07
N LYS A 25 12.16 -28.22 24.05
CA LYS A 25 12.85 -27.50 25.11
C LYS A 25 11.95 -27.06 26.27
N SER A 26 10.64 -27.13 26.10
CA SER A 26 9.65 -26.77 27.12
C SER A 26 9.46 -27.83 28.20
N MET A 27 9.74 -29.10 27.92
CA MET A 27 9.58 -30.19 28.89
C MET A 27 10.65 -30.20 30.02
N PHE A 28 11.74 -29.46 29.87
CA PHE A 28 12.84 -29.46 30.85
C PHE A 28 13.03 -28.13 31.62
N SER A 29 12.14 -27.14 31.44
CA SER A 29 12.27 -25.85 32.12
C SER A 29 10.92 -25.29 32.55
N MET A 30 10.58 -25.52 33.81
CA MET A 30 9.44 -24.92 34.52
C MET A 30 9.67 -23.43 34.79
N LYS A 31 9.68 -22.58 33.82
CA LYS A 31 9.58 -21.11 33.82
C LYS A 31 10.42 -20.53 32.69
N LYS A 32 9.86 -20.42 31.51
CA LYS A 32 10.30 -19.37 30.56
C LYS A 32 9.08 -18.80 29.89
N PHE A 33 8.72 -17.58 30.32
CA PHE A 33 7.80 -16.70 29.62
C PHE A 33 8.25 -16.56 28.16
N ALA A 34 7.33 -16.64 27.22
CA ALA A 34 7.60 -16.41 25.81
C ALA A 34 8.31 -15.04 25.68
N LYS A 35 9.57 -15.05 25.27
CA LYS A 35 10.32 -13.81 25.08
C LYS A 35 9.73 -13.11 23.86
N THR A 36 9.13 -11.96 24.10
CA THR A 36 8.66 -11.08 23.04
C THR A 36 9.88 -10.52 22.32
N GLU A 37 9.97 -10.73 21.03
CA GLU A 37 10.99 -10.12 20.18
C GLU A 37 10.32 -9.08 19.28
N TYR A 38 11.06 -8.02 18.94
CA TYR A 38 10.59 -6.95 18.08
C TYR A 38 11.37 -6.98 16.76
N PHE A 39 10.67 -6.85 15.67
CA PHE A 39 11.26 -6.64 14.35
C PHE A 39 11.07 -5.18 13.97
N GLU A 40 12.15 -4.46 13.78
CA GLU A 40 12.14 -3.07 13.37
C GLU A 40 12.01 -2.99 11.85
N ALA A 41 10.80 -2.70 11.38
CA ALA A 41 10.47 -2.63 9.96
C ALA A 41 10.88 -1.29 9.33
N VAL A 42 10.80 -0.21 10.11
CA VAL A 42 11.26 1.13 9.73
C VAL A 42 12.17 1.65 10.84
N LYS A 43 13.36 2.17 10.48
CA LYS A 43 14.46 2.40 11.40
C LYS A 43 14.87 3.88 11.48
N GLY A 44 13.93 4.79 11.67
CA GLY A 44 14.22 6.22 11.78
C GLY A 44 14.39 6.88 10.41
N ILE A 45 13.29 7.06 9.71
CA ILE A 45 13.26 7.70 8.39
C ILE A 45 12.69 9.10 8.52
N SER A 46 13.31 10.06 7.83
CA SER A 46 12.86 11.46 7.76
C SER A 46 12.90 11.95 6.32
N PHE A 47 11.82 12.59 5.87
CA PHE A 47 11.72 13.30 4.59
C PHE A 47 10.49 14.21 4.57
N ASP A 48 10.49 15.17 3.64
CA ASP A 48 9.36 16.01 3.34
C ASP A 48 8.90 15.80 1.90
N ILE A 49 7.59 15.88 1.66
CA ILE A 49 7.00 15.90 0.32
C ILE A 49 6.37 17.26 0.08
N LYS A 50 6.68 17.85 -1.06
CA LYS A 50 6.16 19.15 -1.47
C LYS A 50 5.00 18.96 -2.45
N LYS A 51 4.11 19.95 -2.50
CA LYS A 51 3.00 19.98 -3.43
C LYS A 51 3.46 19.78 -4.88
N GLY A 52 2.83 18.82 -5.58
CA GLY A 52 3.16 18.44 -6.95
C GLY A 52 4.41 17.56 -7.09
N GLN A 53 5.07 17.18 -6.00
CA GLN A 53 6.23 16.30 -6.03
C GLN A 53 5.82 14.83 -6.14
N ILE A 54 6.56 14.07 -6.94
CA ILE A 54 6.51 12.61 -6.99
C ILE A 54 7.70 12.07 -6.19
N LEU A 55 7.43 11.25 -5.16
CA LEU A 55 8.46 10.59 -4.36
C LEU A 55 8.42 9.08 -4.60
N GLY A 56 9.51 8.51 -5.12
CA GLY A 56 9.68 7.07 -5.27
C GLY A 56 10.30 6.43 -4.02
N ILE A 57 9.67 5.38 -3.48
CA ILE A 57 10.22 4.56 -2.39
C ILE A 57 10.73 3.25 -2.96
N VAL A 58 12.03 3.07 -3.00
CA VAL A 58 12.70 1.89 -3.56
C VAL A 58 13.44 1.08 -2.49
N GLY A 59 13.59 -0.22 -2.70
CA GLY A 59 14.30 -1.10 -1.78
C GLY A 59 13.93 -2.57 -1.97
N LYS A 60 14.69 -3.46 -1.34
CA LYS A 60 14.48 -4.92 -1.38
C LYS A 60 13.12 -5.31 -0.80
N ASN A 61 12.62 -6.51 -1.14
CA ASN A 61 11.42 -7.05 -0.49
C ASN A 61 11.67 -7.21 1.01
N GLY A 62 10.67 -6.82 1.83
CA GLY A 62 10.79 -6.82 3.28
C GLY A 62 11.52 -5.60 3.89
N SER A 63 11.95 -4.60 3.10
CA SER A 63 12.64 -3.40 3.61
C SER A 63 11.72 -2.35 4.26
N GLY A 64 10.44 -2.63 4.45
CA GLY A 64 9.51 -1.72 5.13
C GLY A 64 8.75 -0.73 4.23
N LYS A 65 8.90 -0.76 2.90
CA LYS A 65 8.22 0.16 1.97
C LYS A 65 6.70 0.23 2.19
N SER A 66 6.04 -0.91 2.15
CA SER A 66 4.59 -0.99 2.35
C SER A 66 4.17 -0.63 3.78
N THR A 67 5.03 -0.89 4.77
CA THR A 67 4.82 -0.47 6.15
C THR A 67 4.83 1.04 6.26
N MET A 68 5.80 1.70 5.64
CA MET A 68 5.90 3.15 5.62
C MET A 68 4.70 3.80 4.91
N LEU A 69 4.30 3.28 3.74
CA LEU A 69 3.12 3.78 3.01
C LEU A 69 1.83 3.66 3.84
N LYS A 70 1.64 2.53 4.55
CA LYS A 70 0.49 2.34 5.43
C LYS A 70 0.49 3.29 6.63
N ALA A 71 1.66 3.62 7.18
CA ALA A 71 1.76 4.62 8.25
C ALA A 71 1.42 6.03 7.73
N ILE A 72 1.93 6.42 6.54
CA ILE A 72 1.58 7.70 5.90
C ILE A 72 0.07 7.77 5.62
N ALA A 73 -0.54 6.67 5.20
CA ALA A 73 -1.99 6.58 4.98
C ALA A 73 -2.82 6.55 6.27
N GLY A 74 -2.19 6.64 7.45
CA GLY A 74 -2.89 6.68 8.74
C GLY A 74 -3.50 5.35 9.19
N ILE A 75 -3.12 4.21 8.56
CA ILE A 75 -3.64 2.88 8.94
C ILE A 75 -3.17 2.50 10.34
N PHE A 76 -1.99 2.95 10.73
CA PHE A 76 -1.47 2.86 12.11
C PHE A 76 -0.44 3.97 12.36
N SER A 77 -0.24 4.31 13.64
CA SER A 77 0.74 5.30 14.06
C SER A 77 2.14 4.69 14.18
N PRO A 78 3.22 5.45 13.94
CA PRO A 78 4.58 5.00 14.21
C PRO A 78 4.82 4.81 15.71
N ASP A 79 5.79 3.96 16.08
CA ASP A 79 6.21 3.76 17.48
C ASP A 79 7.05 4.92 18.01
N GLU A 80 7.84 5.54 17.13
CA GLU A 80 8.64 6.74 17.41
C GLU A 80 8.60 7.67 16.22
N GLY A 81 8.82 8.97 16.45
CA GLY A 81 8.72 10.01 15.43
C GLY A 81 7.28 10.41 15.15
N TYR A 82 7.05 11.13 14.08
CA TYR A 82 5.71 11.56 13.68
C TYR A 82 5.57 11.71 12.16
N ILE A 83 4.33 11.70 11.72
CA ILE A 83 3.91 11.99 10.35
C ILE A 83 2.88 13.11 10.42
N ASP A 84 3.13 14.22 9.72
CA ASP A 84 2.21 15.34 9.59
C ASP A 84 1.79 15.50 8.14
N LEU A 85 0.49 15.48 7.91
CA LEU A 85 -0.11 15.63 6.58
C LEU A 85 -0.51 17.08 6.29
N HIS A 86 -0.23 18.02 7.17
CA HIS A 86 -0.55 19.45 7.03
C HIS A 86 -2.00 19.70 6.59
N GLY A 87 -2.95 18.93 7.11
CA GLY A 87 -4.38 19.04 6.77
C GLY A 87 -4.79 18.37 5.45
N HIS A 88 -3.87 17.69 4.76
CA HIS A 88 -4.17 16.90 3.56
C HIS A 88 -4.63 15.49 3.90
N SER A 89 -5.40 14.88 3.00
CA SER A 89 -5.78 13.46 3.07
C SER A 89 -4.86 12.62 2.18
N VAL A 90 -4.62 11.38 2.59
CA VAL A 90 -3.83 10.41 1.82
C VAL A 90 -4.69 9.21 1.47
N SER A 91 -4.72 8.85 0.20
CA SER A 91 -5.36 7.61 -0.27
C SER A 91 -4.29 6.60 -0.67
N LEU A 92 -4.36 5.40 -0.09
CA LEU A 92 -3.47 4.30 -0.47
C LEU A 92 -4.15 3.48 -1.58
N LEU A 93 -3.67 3.67 -2.80
CA LEU A 93 -4.14 2.90 -3.94
C LEU A 93 -3.19 1.72 -4.18
N SER A 94 -3.72 0.51 -4.15
CA SER A 94 -2.98 -0.68 -4.56
C SER A 94 -3.32 -1.00 -6.00
N ILE A 95 -2.32 -1.38 -6.80
CA ILE A 95 -2.54 -1.80 -8.19
C ILE A 95 -3.51 -2.99 -8.20
N GLY A 96 -4.55 -2.93 -9.05
CA GLY A 96 -5.50 -4.01 -9.26
C GLY A 96 -6.43 -4.28 -8.08
N VAL A 97 -6.65 -3.32 -7.16
CA VAL A 97 -7.65 -3.49 -6.08
C VAL A 97 -9.02 -3.77 -6.70
N GLY A 98 -9.60 -4.90 -6.29
CA GLY A 98 -10.90 -5.33 -6.79
C GLY A 98 -10.88 -6.00 -8.15
N PHE A 99 -9.76 -6.04 -8.86
CA PHE A 99 -9.67 -6.68 -10.17
C PHE A 99 -10.02 -8.16 -10.08
N GLN A 100 -10.95 -8.56 -10.94
CA GLN A 100 -11.34 -9.96 -11.12
C GLN A 100 -10.71 -10.48 -12.41
N SER A 101 -9.84 -11.46 -12.30
CA SER A 101 -9.07 -11.97 -13.44
C SER A 101 -9.94 -12.61 -14.54
N ALA A 102 -11.16 -13.05 -14.20
CA ALA A 102 -12.12 -13.63 -15.14
C ALA A 102 -12.89 -12.56 -15.94
N LEU A 103 -12.97 -11.33 -15.45
CA LEU A 103 -13.62 -10.21 -16.10
C LEU A 103 -12.66 -9.54 -17.11
N THR A 104 -13.24 -8.83 -18.08
CA THR A 104 -12.49 -8.00 -19.03
C THR A 104 -11.89 -6.77 -18.33
N GLY A 105 -10.95 -6.09 -18.97
CA GLY A 105 -10.42 -4.82 -18.47
C GLY A 105 -11.54 -3.78 -18.31
N ARG A 106 -12.43 -3.67 -19.29
CA ARG A 106 -13.60 -2.76 -19.24
C ARG A 106 -14.50 -3.04 -18.04
N GLU A 107 -14.84 -4.30 -17.78
CA GLU A 107 -15.65 -4.69 -16.62
C GLU A 107 -14.94 -4.38 -15.30
N ASN A 108 -13.62 -4.56 -15.26
CA ASN A 108 -12.81 -4.22 -14.08
C ASN A 108 -12.73 -2.71 -13.82
N ILE A 109 -12.77 -1.86 -14.86
CA ILE A 109 -12.89 -0.40 -14.68
C ILE A 109 -14.18 -0.07 -13.91
N TYR A 110 -15.31 -0.64 -14.31
CA TYR A 110 -16.57 -0.44 -13.58
C TYR A 110 -16.51 -0.97 -12.16
N LEU A 111 -16.03 -2.21 -11.99
CA LEU A 111 -15.93 -2.84 -10.68
C LEU A 111 -15.06 -2.01 -9.72
N SER A 112 -13.88 -1.61 -10.16
CA SER A 112 -12.96 -0.81 -9.34
C SER A 112 -13.50 0.59 -9.06
N GLY A 113 -14.12 1.23 -10.05
CA GLY A 113 -14.74 2.54 -9.88
C GLY A 113 -15.86 2.51 -8.84
N MET A 114 -16.75 1.50 -8.90
CA MET A 114 -17.81 1.32 -7.92
C MET A 114 -17.27 0.98 -6.52
N LEU A 115 -16.22 0.18 -6.41
CA LEU A 115 -15.55 -0.12 -5.12
C LEU A 115 -14.91 1.13 -4.50
N LEU A 116 -14.48 2.08 -5.32
CA LEU A 116 -13.96 3.39 -4.87
C LEU A 116 -15.09 4.39 -4.55
N GLY A 117 -16.36 3.99 -4.72
CA GLY A 117 -17.52 4.80 -4.38
C GLY A 117 -18.03 5.72 -5.51
N PHE A 118 -17.54 5.53 -6.74
CA PHE A 118 -18.07 6.28 -7.89
C PHE A 118 -19.39 5.66 -8.40
N GLU A 119 -20.34 6.51 -8.73
CA GLU A 119 -21.56 6.11 -9.42
C GLU A 119 -21.25 5.68 -10.87
N ARG A 120 -22.06 4.78 -11.42
CA ARG A 120 -21.86 4.22 -12.75
C ARG A 120 -21.85 5.29 -13.84
N GLU A 121 -22.69 6.31 -13.69
CA GLU A 121 -22.79 7.45 -14.60
C GLU A 121 -21.46 8.20 -14.69
N LYS A 122 -20.81 8.40 -13.53
CA LYS A 122 -19.51 9.06 -13.43
C LYS A 122 -18.39 8.24 -14.08
N ILE A 123 -18.47 6.92 -13.95
CA ILE A 123 -17.54 6.01 -14.63
C ILE A 123 -17.76 6.06 -16.14
N ASN A 124 -19.02 6.09 -16.61
CA ASN A 124 -19.34 6.21 -18.04
C ASN A 124 -18.76 7.48 -18.67
N GLU A 125 -18.76 8.60 -17.94
CA GLU A 125 -18.17 9.86 -18.42
C GLU A 125 -16.66 9.78 -18.67
N LYS A 126 -15.97 8.84 -17.99
CA LYS A 126 -14.51 8.75 -17.97
C LYS A 126 -13.95 7.49 -18.62
N ILE A 127 -14.80 6.53 -18.95
CA ILE A 127 -14.34 5.20 -19.38
C ILE A 127 -13.48 5.25 -20.65
N ASP A 128 -13.86 6.07 -21.61
CA ASP A 128 -13.13 6.18 -22.88
C ASP A 128 -11.74 6.81 -22.65
N GLU A 129 -11.65 7.83 -21.80
CA GLU A 129 -10.37 8.45 -21.40
C GLU A 129 -9.47 7.44 -20.67
N ILE A 130 -10.03 6.60 -19.78
CA ILE A 130 -9.28 5.56 -19.07
C ILE A 130 -8.77 4.50 -20.04
N ILE A 131 -9.61 4.08 -21.00
CA ILE A 131 -9.23 3.07 -22.00
C ILE A 131 -8.14 3.60 -22.92
N GLU A 132 -8.27 4.83 -23.39
CA GLU A 132 -7.24 5.49 -24.20
C GLU A 132 -5.91 5.59 -23.43
N PHE A 133 -5.96 6.04 -22.18
CA PHE A 133 -4.78 6.15 -21.31
C PHE A 133 -4.08 4.80 -21.07
N SER A 134 -4.84 3.71 -21.02
CA SER A 134 -4.28 2.37 -20.80
C SER A 134 -3.46 1.83 -21.97
N GLU A 135 -3.62 2.37 -23.17
CA GLU A 135 -3.01 1.92 -24.41
C GLU A 135 -3.25 0.42 -24.75
N LEU A 136 -4.26 -0.21 -24.13
CA LEU A 136 -4.55 -1.63 -24.30
C LEU A 136 -5.24 -1.97 -25.64
N GLY A 137 -5.86 -0.98 -26.30
CA GLY A 137 -6.62 -1.20 -27.53
C GLY A 137 -7.67 -2.32 -27.37
N ASP A 138 -7.73 -3.26 -28.30
CA ASP A 138 -8.69 -4.36 -28.29
C ASP A 138 -8.52 -5.34 -27.12
N PHE A 139 -7.39 -5.29 -26.41
CA PHE A 139 -7.20 -6.13 -25.24
C PHE A 139 -8.10 -5.74 -24.07
N ILE A 140 -8.62 -4.51 -24.05
CA ILE A 140 -9.50 -4.03 -22.99
C ILE A 140 -10.76 -4.91 -22.82
N ASP A 141 -11.22 -5.52 -23.89
CA ASP A 141 -12.40 -6.40 -23.93
C ASP A 141 -12.04 -7.89 -23.79
N ARG A 142 -10.78 -8.21 -23.44
CA ARG A 142 -10.33 -9.57 -23.10
C ARG A 142 -10.25 -9.76 -21.58
N PRO A 143 -10.45 -11.00 -21.08
CA PRO A 143 -10.27 -11.30 -19.66
C PRO A 143 -8.88 -10.93 -19.15
N VAL A 144 -8.80 -10.27 -17.98
CA VAL A 144 -7.55 -9.79 -17.37
C VAL A 144 -6.53 -10.92 -17.13
N LYS A 145 -6.98 -12.16 -16.92
CA LYS A 145 -6.09 -13.34 -16.81
C LYS A 145 -5.20 -13.57 -18.04
N THR A 146 -5.51 -12.95 -19.18
CA THR A 146 -4.72 -13.04 -20.41
C THR A 146 -3.71 -11.90 -20.54
N TYR A 147 -3.70 -10.96 -19.61
CA TYR A 147 -2.81 -9.80 -19.62
C TYR A 147 -1.39 -10.19 -19.20
N SER A 148 -0.41 -9.52 -19.79
CA SER A 148 0.96 -9.54 -19.28
C SER A 148 1.06 -8.67 -18.01
N SER A 149 2.18 -8.82 -17.27
CA SER A 149 2.41 -8.01 -16.06
C SER A 149 2.48 -6.50 -16.30
N GLY A 150 2.78 -6.08 -17.53
CA GLY A 150 2.82 -4.66 -17.91
C GLY A 150 1.47 -4.12 -18.38
N MET A 151 0.51 -5.00 -18.72
CA MET A 151 -0.86 -4.65 -19.11
C MET A 151 -1.81 -4.56 -17.90
N TYR A 152 -1.39 -5.07 -16.76
CA TYR A 152 -2.15 -5.14 -15.51
C TYR A 152 -2.04 -3.81 -14.68
#